data_331082ecbc669289d93c453b389b81e6
#
_entry.id   331082ecbc669289d93c453b389b81e6
#
_cell.length_a   1.000
_cell.length_b   1.000
_cell.length_c   1.000
_cell.angle_alpha   90.00
_cell.angle_beta   90.00
_cell.angle_gamma   90.00
#
_symmetry.space_group_name_H-M   'P 1'
#
loop_
_entity.id
_entity.type
_entity.pdbx_description
1 polymer ?
#
loop_
_entity_poly.entity_id
_entity_poly.type
_entity_poly.pdbx_seq_one_letter_code
_entity_poly.pdbx_strand_id
1 'polypeptide(L)'
;MSRLAFKAILILSTVLVVQAVTGAEQTSTEKDGLVSRAIAQLGANQYADREAASRQLAAMGVVAINQLTRAAQGDDPEISVRAVDALRVMLRQDDSQLSNKAEAALESIAEQGSLAVAQQAEVALDFFDVAQAVSARKKLEELGAIFSDAGPSGLRIEIAEDWKGDSRSLKLVTRLQK
;
A
#
# COMPACT_ATOMS: atom_id res chain seq x y z
N MET A 1 -38.52 11.72 45.76
CA MET A 1 -37.06 11.40 45.75
C MET A 1 -36.56 10.79 44.44
N SER A 2 -37.28 10.90 43.29
CA SER A 2 -36.96 10.14 42.06
C SER A 2 -36.42 10.99 40.90
N ARG A 3 -36.51 12.31 40.95
CA ARG A 3 -36.11 13.17 39.79
C ARG A 3 -34.65 13.62 39.79
N LEU A 4 -33.99 13.60 40.95
CA LEU A 4 -32.55 13.96 41.06
C LEU A 4 -31.60 12.84 40.66
N ALA A 5 -31.99 11.58 40.89
CA ALA A 5 -31.18 10.42 40.48
C ALA A 5 -31.12 10.22 38.97
N PHE A 6 -32.21 10.56 38.23
CA PHE A 6 -32.26 10.44 36.77
C PHE A 6 -31.41 11.47 36.02
N LYS A 7 -31.27 12.68 36.58
CA LYS A 7 -30.41 13.73 35.99
C LYS A 7 -28.92 13.44 36.18
N ALA A 8 -28.55 12.79 37.28
CA ALA A 8 -27.15 12.44 37.55
C ALA A 8 -26.65 11.32 36.59
N ILE A 9 -27.51 10.37 36.26
CA ILE A 9 -27.16 9.27 35.33
C ILE A 9 -27.02 9.79 33.88
N LEU A 10 -27.83 10.76 33.47
CA LEU A 10 -27.78 11.34 32.12
C LEU A 10 -26.52 12.18 31.90
N ILE A 11 -26.04 12.90 32.92
CA ILE A 11 -24.81 13.70 32.85
C ILE A 11 -23.58 12.80 32.84
N LEU A 12 -23.59 11.67 33.55
CA LEU A 12 -22.47 10.73 33.57
C LEU A 12 -22.29 10.01 32.23
N SER A 13 -23.38 9.70 31.53
CA SER A 13 -23.31 9.05 30.20
C SER A 13 -22.80 9.98 29.10
N THR A 14 -23.11 11.26 29.14
CA THR A 14 -22.62 12.25 28.15
C THR A 14 -21.14 12.57 28.35
N VAL A 15 -20.62 12.60 29.56
CA VAL A 15 -19.19 12.80 29.82
C VAL A 15 -18.35 11.61 29.32
N LEU A 16 -18.84 10.38 29.46
CA LEU A 16 -18.12 9.18 28.99
C LEU A 16 -17.99 9.11 27.46
N VAL A 17 -19.01 9.55 26.72
CA VAL A 17 -18.97 9.57 25.25
C VAL A 17 -18.00 10.62 24.71
N VAL A 18 -17.92 11.81 25.36
CA VAL A 18 -16.99 12.87 24.93
C VAL A 18 -15.53 12.46 25.15
N GLN A 19 -15.20 11.73 26.21
CA GLN A 19 -13.82 11.26 26.45
C GLN A 19 -13.36 10.19 25.44
N ALA A 20 -14.25 9.34 24.94
CA ALA A 20 -13.91 8.34 23.93
C ALA A 20 -13.58 8.96 22.56
N VAL A 21 -14.26 10.04 22.18
CA VAL A 21 -14.00 10.77 20.92
C VAL A 21 -12.67 11.52 20.99
N THR A 22 -12.35 12.16 22.10
CA THR A 22 -11.09 12.92 22.27
C THR A 22 -9.85 12.01 22.24
N GLY A 23 -9.95 10.79 22.75
CA GLY A 23 -8.84 9.83 22.72
C GLY A 23 -8.48 9.31 21.34
N ALA A 24 -9.45 9.13 20.45
CA ALA A 24 -9.24 8.66 19.08
C ALA A 24 -8.59 9.73 18.18
N GLU A 25 -8.94 10.99 18.35
CA GLU A 25 -8.35 12.10 17.59
C GLU A 25 -6.89 12.38 18.02
N GLN A 26 -6.57 12.26 19.30
CA GLN A 26 -5.22 12.46 19.79
C GLN A 26 -4.24 11.39 19.30
N THR A 27 -4.64 10.13 19.24
CA THR A 27 -3.80 9.03 18.73
C THR A 27 -3.56 9.13 17.22
N SER A 28 -4.50 9.65 16.46
CA SER A 28 -4.38 9.92 15.03
C SER A 28 -3.35 11.03 14.77
N THR A 29 -3.46 12.16 15.46
CA THR A 29 -2.55 13.31 15.33
C THR A 29 -1.11 12.95 15.73
N GLU A 30 -0.93 12.12 16.75
CA GLU A 30 0.40 11.65 17.17
C GLU A 30 1.06 10.76 16.11
N LYS A 31 0.32 9.83 15.53
CA LYS A 31 0.79 8.97 14.42
C LYS A 31 1.17 9.79 13.20
N ASP A 32 0.35 10.77 12.83
CA ASP A 32 0.62 11.67 11.72
C ASP A 32 1.90 12.49 11.95
N GLY A 33 2.14 12.94 13.18
CA GLY A 33 3.37 13.63 13.53
C GLY A 33 4.62 12.74 13.49
N LEU A 34 4.49 11.43 13.77
CA LEU A 34 5.58 10.47 13.64
C LEU A 34 5.91 10.22 12.16
N VAL A 35 4.90 10.05 11.30
CA VAL A 35 5.08 9.88 9.85
C VAL A 35 5.76 11.10 9.26
N SER A 36 5.29 12.32 9.58
CA SER A 36 5.87 13.57 9.06
C SER A 36 7.35 13.72 9.42
N ARG A 37 7.73 13.36 10.65
CA ARG A 37 9.14 13.36 11.08
C ARG A 37 9.99 12.34 10.32
N ALA A 38 9.47 11.13 10.12
CA ALA A 38 10.16 10.12 9.36
C ALA A 38 10.33 10.54 7.88
N ILE A 39 9.32 11.18 7.28
CA ILE A 39 9.42 11.73 5.92
C ILE A 39 10.50 12.81 5.83
N ALA A 40 10.56 13.74 6.78
CA ALA A 40 11.62 14.75 6.81
C ALA A 40 13.02 14.12 6.92
N GLN A 41 13.16 12.99 7.61
CA GLN A 41 14.41 12.24 7.70
C GLN A 41 14.80 11.51 6.42
N LEU A 42 13.90 11.34 5.45
CA LEU A 42 14.28 10.83 4.12
C LEU A 42 15.26 11.77 3.40
N GLY A 43 15.21 13.08 3.67
CA GLY A 43 16.15 14.07 3.16
C GLY A 43 17.39 14.30 4.03
N ALA A 44 17.64 13.50 5.07
CA ALA A 44 18.79 13.67 5.95
C ALA A 44 20.13 13.50 5.21
N ASN A 45 21.17 14.25 5.63
CA ASN A 45 22.50 14.19 5.03
C ASN A 45 23.16 12.82 5.18
N GLN A 46 22.92 12.14 6.30
CA GLN A 46 23.52 10.84 6.58
C GLN A 46 22.71 9.70 5.95
N TYR A 47 23.42 8.80 5.27
CA TYR A 47 22.78 7.63 4.67
C TYR A 47 22.06 6.75 5.71
N ALA A 48 22.68 6.53 6.88
CA ALA A 48 22.10 5.73 7.94
C ALA A 48 20.74 6.25 8.44
N ASP A 49 20.59 7.57 8.53
CA ASP A 49 19.33 8.21 8.96
C ASP A 49 18.24 8.03 7.90
N ARG A 50 18.58 8.19 6.61
CA ARG A 50 17.65 7.96 5.50
C ARG A 50 17.15 6.53 5.47
N GLU A 51 18.05 5.55 5.64
CA GLU A 51 17.69 4.13 5.69
C GLU A 51 16.84 3.78 6.91
N ALA A 52 17.13 4.39 8.07
CA ALA A 52 16.31 4.23 9.26
C ALA A 52 14.89 4.78 9.04
N ALA A 53 14.77 5.95 8.43
CA ALA A 53 13.51 6.57 8.09
C ALA A 53 12.69 5.72 7.11
N SER A 54 13.31 5.18 6.06
CA SER A 54 12.66 4.29 5.08
C SER A 54 12.11 3.03 5.76
N ARG A 55 12.89 2.38 6.64
CA ARG A 55 12.42 1.22 7.40
C ARG A 55 11.29 1.57 8.36
N GLN A 56 11.37 2.72 9.02
CA GLN A 56 10.34 3.19 9.93
C GLN A 56 9.02 3.44 9.20
N LEU A 57 9.05 4.10 8.05
CA LEU A 57 7.87 4.35 7.21
C LEU A 57 7.27 3.05 6.70
N ALA A 58 8.09 2.09 6.25
CA ALA A 58 7.62 0.77 5.84
C ALA A 58 6.92 0.02 7.01
N ALA A 59 7.45 0.13 8.23
CA ALA A 59 6.85 -0.47 9.41
C ALA A 59 5.54 0.20 9.86
N MET A 60 5.35 1.50 9.56
CA MET A 60 4.09 2.22 9.81
C MET A 60 2.98 1.78 8.83
N GLY A 61 3.33 1.20 7.70
CA GLY A 61 2.40 0.58 6.76
C GLY A 61 1.39 1.59 6.20
N VAL A 62 0.12 1.18 6.16
CA VAL A 62 -0.99 1.94 5.55
C VAL A 62 -1.10 3.38 6.06
N VAL A 63 -0.74 3.65 7.31
CA VAL A 63 -0.84 5.00 7.91
C VAL A 63 0.10 6.00 7.22
N ALA A 64 1.25 5.54 6.73
CA ALA A 64 2.24 6.40 6.08
C ALA A 64 1.91 6.73 4.61
N ILE A 65 1.09 5.91 3.92
CA ILE A 65 0.90 5.98 2.47
C ILE A 65 0.45 7.37 2.01
N ASN A 66 -0.59 7.94 2.63
CA ASN A 66 -1.12 9.24 2.19
C ASN A 66 -0.10 10.39 2.33
N GLN A 67 0.73 10.34 3.36
CA GLN A 67 1.77 11.36 3.56
C GLN A 67 2.97 11.12 2.62
N LEU A 68 3.33 9.86 2.36
CA LEU A 68 4.34 9.50 1.36
C LEU A 68 3.93 9.94 -0.05
N THR A 69 2.66 9.73 -0.44
CA THR A 69 2.15 10.20 -1.73
C THR A 69 2.32 11.71 -1.88
N ARG A 70 1.94 12.48 -0.86
CA ARG A 70 2.13 13.94 -0.86
C ARG A 70 3.61 14.34 -0.89
N ALA A 71 4.46 13.63 -0.17
CA ALA A 71 5.89 13.88 -0.16
C ALA A 71 6.54 13.59 -1.52
N ALA A 72 6.10 12.53 -2.22
CA ALA A 72 6.54 12.21 -3.58
C ALA A 72 6.15 13.30 -4.61
N GLN A 73 5.04 13.98 -4.38
CA GLN A 73 4.55 15.09 -5.23
C GLN A 73 5.07 16.46 -4.77
N GLY A 74 5.90 16.52 -3.74
CA GLY A 74 6.46 17.75 -3.17
C GLY A 74 7.63 18.32 -3.97
N ASP A 75 8.15 19.46 -3.49
CA ASP A 75 9.19 20.23 -4.17
C ASP A 75 10.61 19.72 -3.91
N ASP A 76 10.83 18.90 -2.88
CA ASP A 76 12.15 18.36 -2.55
C ASP A 76 12.41 17.06 -3.35
N PRO A 77 13.31 17.10 -4.35
CA PRO A 77 13.53 15.96 -5.24
C PRO A 77 14.13 14.74 -4.52
N GLU A 78 14.94 14.92 -3.48
CA GLU A 78 15.53 13.84 -2.72
C GLU A 78 14.45 13.11 -1.89
N ILE A 79 13.59 13.86 -1.21
CA ILE A 79 12.46 13.30 -0.45
C ILE A 79 11.47 12.63 -1.40
N SER A 80 11.17 13.25 -2.55
CA SER A 80 10.21 12.74 -3.54
C SER A 80 10.63 11.35 -4.07
N VAL A 81 11.88 11.21 -4.50
CA VAL A 81 12.44 9.95 -5.00
C VAL A 81 12.38 8.88 -3.91
N ARG A 82 12.77 9.19 -2.68
CA ARG A 82 12.78 8.24 -1.57
C ARG A 82 11.38 7.87 -1.07
N ALA A 83 10.42 8.78 -1.21
CA ALA A 83 9.03 8.48 -0.91
C ALA A 83 8.47 7.42 -1.89
N VAL A 84 8.79 7.52 -3.20
CA VAL A 84 8.46 6.48 -4.19
C VAL A 84 9.16 5.16 -3.85
N ASP A 85 10.43 5.18 -3.45
CA ASP A 85 11.15 3.96 -3.04
C ASP A 85 10.51 3.30 -1.81
N ALA A 86 10.06 4.08 -0.83
CA ALA A 86 9.34 3.56 0.33
C ALA A 86 8.01 2.91 -0.06
N LEU A 87 7.24 3.52 -0.95
CA LEU A 87 5.99 2.95 -1.49
C LEU A 87 6.26 1.67 -2.29
N ARG A 88 7.33 1.62 -3.08
CA ARG A 88 7.77 0.41 -3.80
C ARG A 88 8.11 -0.75 -2.87
N VAL A 89 8.70 -0.49 -1.71
CA VAL A 89 8.94 -1.51 -0.68
C VAL A 89 7.61 -2.01 -0.10
N MET A 90 6.66 -1.12 0.18
CA MET A 90 5.33 -1.48 0.70
C MET A 90 4.52 -2.29 -0.32
N LEU A 91 4.63 -1.98 -1.62
CA LEU A 91 3.99 -2.69 -2.71
C LEU A 91 4.34 -4.19 -2.75
N ARG A 92 5.54 -4.56 -2.32
CA ARG A 92 6.07 -5.94 -2.35
C ARG A 92 5.79 -6.75 -1.09
N GLN A 93 5.14 -6.17 -0.09
CA GLN A 93 4.83 -6.90 1.14
C GLN A 93 3.67 -7.88 0.93
N ASP A 94 3.65 -8.96 1.69
CA ASP A 94 2.62 -10.01 1.61
C ASP A 94 1.25 -9.56 2.18
N ASP A 95 1.15 -8.32 2.68
CA ASP A 95 -0.11 -7.70 3.10
C ASP A 95 -0.84 -7.12 1.88
N SER A 96 -1.90 -7.78 1.46
CA SER A 96 -2.70 -7.37 0.30
C SER A 96 -3.35 -5.99 0.45
N GLN A 97 -3.73 -5.58 1.67
CA GLN A 97 -4.31 -4.26 1.91
C GLN A 97 -3.24 -3.16 1.74
N LEU A 98 -2.06 -3.40 2.28
CA LEU A 98 -0.92 -2.50 2.15
C LEU A 98 -0.46 -2.40 0.69
N SER A 99 -0.29 -3.54 0.03
CA SER A 99 0.12 -3.64 -1.38
C SER A 99 -0.85 -2.88 -2.30
N ASN A 100 -2.17 -3.14 -2.22
CA ASN A 100 -3.17 -2.46 -3.05
C ASN A 100 -3.20 -0.93 -2.82
N LYS A 101 -3.01 -0.48 -1.59
CA LYS A 101 -2.94 0.96 -1.30
C LYS A 101 -1.66 1.60 -1.79
N ALA A 102 -0.54 0.89 -1.72
CA ALA A 102 0.73 1.36 -2.26
C ALA A 102 0.70 1.41 -3.80
N GLU A 103 0.05 0.44 -4.47
CA GLU A 103 -0.21 0.44 -5.90
C GLU A 103 -1.01 1.68 -6.32
N ALA A 104 -2.16 1.93 -5.71
CA ALA A 104 -2.99 3.12 -5.99
C ALA A 104 -2.25 4.45 -5.72
N ALA A 105 -1.37 4.49 -4.72
CA ALA A 105 -0.54 5.66 -4.44
C ALA A 105 0.50 5.89 -5.55
N LEU A 106 1.17 4.84 -6.03
CA LEU A 106 2.13 4.93 -7.13
C LEU A 106 1.45 5.29 -8.46
N GLU A 107 0.27 4.76 -8.75
CA GLU A 107 -0.57 5.17 -9.89
C GLU A 107 -0.87 6.68 -9.85
N SER A 108 -1.31 7.18 -8.68
CA SER A 108 -1.56 8.61 -8.50
C SER A 108 -0.30 9.47 -8.69
N ILE A 109 0.88 8.97 -8.27
CA ILE A 109 2.16 9.67 -8.46
C ILE A 109 2.57 9.65 -9.94
N ALA A 110 2.35 8.54 -10.65
CA ALA A 110 2.61 8.43 -12.09
C ALA A 110 1.78 9.43 -12.90
N GLU A 111 0.54 9.69 -12.48
CA GLU A 111 -0.37 10.63 -13.16
C GLU A 111 -0.09 12.10 -12.82
N GLN A 112 0.31 12.41 -11.58
CA GLN A 112 0.31 13.78 -11.04
C GLN A 112 1.68 14.26 -10.57
N GLY A 113 2.69 13.40 -10.52
CA GLY A 113 4.04 13.74 -10.08
C GLY A 113 4.83 14.55 -11.11
N SER A 114 6.00 15.07 -10.68
CA SER A 114 6.97 15.61 -11.64
C SER A 114 7.45 14.50 -12.59
N LEU A 115 7.90 14.86 -13.79
CA LEU A 115 8.29 13.89 -14.83
C LEU A 115 9.23 12.78 -14.30
N ALA A 116 10.24 13.17 -13.53
CA ALA A 116 11.21 12.21 -12.99
C ALA A 116 10.60 11.25 -11.96
N VAL A 117 9.72 11.76 -11.11
CA VAL A 117 9.05 10.98 -10.05
C VAL A 117 7.96 10.11 -10.65
N ALA A 118 7.22 10.62 -11.63
CA ALA A 118 6.22 9.86 -12.38
C ALA A 118 6.85 8.66 -13.10
N GLN A 119 7.95 8.86 -13.83
CA GLN A 119 8.69 7.76 -14.48
C GLN A 119 9.18 6.71 -13.47
N GLN A 120 9.64 7.12 -12.29
CA GLN A 120 10.08 6.20 -11.26
C GLN A 120 8.90 5.38 -10.70
N ALA A 121 7.73 5.99 -10.53
CA ALA A 121 6.52 5.30 -10.11
C ALA A 121 6.04 4.29 -11.17
N GLU A 122 6.03 4.66 -12.44
CA GLU A 122 5.73 3.76 -13.58
C GLU A 122 6.66 2.54 -13.59
N VAL A 123 7.97 2.75 -13.49
CA VAL A 123 8.94 1.65 -13.42
C VAL A 123 8.68 0.74 -12.23
N ALA A 124 8.30 1.28 -11.07
CA ALA A 124 7.98 0.48 -9.89
C ALA A 124 6.73 -0.39 -10.10
N LEU A 125 5.70 0.15 -10.76
CA LEU A 125 4.46 -0.57 -11.13
C LEU A 125 4.73 -1.66 -12.17
N ASP A 126 5.47 -1.36 -13.23
CA ASP A 126 5.83 -2.33 -14.28
C ASP A 126 6.59 -3.54 -13.70
N PHE A 127 7.57 -3.30 -12.84
CA PHE A 127 8.28 -4.38 -12.17
C PHE A 127 7.38 -5.22 -11.26
N PHE A 128 6.42 -4.59 -10.61
CA PHE A 128 5.46 -5.30 -9.76
C PHE A 128 4.51 -6.16 -10.60
N ASP A 129 3.97 -5.62 -11.68
CA ASP A 129 3.06 -6.33 -12.60
C ASP A 129 3.77 -7.56 -13.22
N VAL A 130 5.00 -7.39 -13.70
CA VAL A 130 5.79 -8.51 -14.23
C VAL A 130 6.03 -9.58 -13.16
N ALA A 131 6.40 -9.19 -11.94
CA ALA A 131 6.60 -10.13 -10.83
C ALA A 131 5.32 -10.87 -10.45
N GLN A 132 4.17 -10.16 -10.44
CA GLN A 132 2.86 -10.75 -10.20
C GLN A 132 2.45 -11.73 -11.31
N ALA A 133 2.69 -11.38 -12.58
CA ALA A 133 2.42 -12.27 -13.69
C ALA A 133 3.27 -13.55 -13.63
N VAL A 134 4.56 -13.43 -13.36
CA VAL A 134 5.46 -14.60 -13.20
C VAL A 134 4.99 -15.49 -12.03
N SER A 135 4.64 -14.90 -10.89
CA SER A 135 4.14 -15.63 -9.74
C SER A 135 2.80 -16.32 -10.01
N ALA A 136 1.88 -15.62 -10.68
CA ALA A 136 0.58 -16.15 -11.07
C ALA A 136 0.73 -17.33 -12.04
N ARG A 137 1.60 -17.19 -13.06
CA ARG A 137 1.91 -18.26 -14.00
C ARG A 137 2.44 -19.50 -13.30
N LYS A 138 3.48 -19.35 -12.46
CA LYS A 138 4.06 -20.45 -11.69
C LYS A 138 3.00 -21.16 -10.85
N LYS A 139 2.15 -20.41 -10.16
CA LYS A 139 1.07 -20.96 -9.34
C LYS A 139 0.06 -21.75 -10.16
N LEU A 140 -0.31 -21.26 -11.34
CA LEU A 140 -1.23 -21.95 -12.26
C LEU A 140 -0.59 -23.23 -12.83
N GLU A 141 0.70 -23.22 -13.17
CA GLU A 141 1.45 -24.40 -13.60
C GLU A 141 1.50 -25.47 -12.50
N GLU A 142 1.76 -25.09 -11.24
CA GLU A 142 1.72 -25.98 -10.09
C GLU A 142 0.34 -26.64 -9.86
N LEU A 143 -0.74 -25.95 -10.30
CA LEU A 143 -2.11 -26.44 -10.23
C LEU A 143 -2.52 -27.28 -11.45
N GLY A 144 -1.68 -27.41 -12.47
CA GLY A 144 -1.93 -28.22 -13.66
C GLY A 144 -2.34 -27.41 -14.90
N ALA A 145 -2.07 -26.10 -14.93
CA ALA A 145 -2.25 -25.31 -16.15
C ALA A 145 -1.04 -25.51 -17.10
N ILE A 146 -1.33 -25.65 -18.39
CA ILE A 146 -0.34 -25.75 -19.46
C ILE A 146 -0.37 -24.46 -20.27
N PHE A 147 0.78 -23.82 -20.41
CA PHE A 147 0.95 -22.59 -21.17
C PHE A 147 1.60 -22.90 -22.51
N SER A 148 0.99 -22.41 -23.58
CA SER A 148 1.53 -22.50 -24.93
C SER A 148 1.42 -21.16 -25.67
N ASP A 149 2.35 -20.90 -26.56
CA ASP A 149 2.29 -19.73 -27.44
C ASP A 149 1.20 -19.97 -28.51
N ALA A 150 0.25 -19.06 -28.60
CA ALA A 150 -0.81 -19.08 -29.61
C ALA A 150 -0.49 -18.16 -30.81
N GLY A 151 0.76 -17.77 -31.00
CA GLY A 151 1.20 -16.85 -32.03
C GLY A 151 0.53 -15.49 -31.94
N PRO A 152 -0.01 -14.92 -33.04
CA PRO A 152 -0.66 -13.61 -33.02
C PRO A 152 -1.85 -13.50 -32.07
N SER A 153 -2.41 -14.64 -31.64
CA SER A 153 -3.52 -14.68 -30.66
C SER A 153 -3.05 -14.60 -29.20
N GLY A 154 -1.73 -14.53 -28.95
CA GLY A 154 -1.17 -14.36 -27.63
C GLY A 154 -0.93 -15.68 -26.88
N LEU A 155 -1.16 -15.69 -25.57
CA LEU A 155 -0.92 -16.82 -24.68
C LEU A 155 -2.17 -17.72 -24.61
N ARG A 156 -1.98 -19.02 -24.87
CA ARG A 156 -3.01 -20.05 -24.65
C ARG A 156 -2.78 -20.71 -23.30
N ILE A 157 -3.84 -20.86 -22.53
CA ILE A 157 -3.83 -21.56 -21.25
C ILE A 157 -4.79 -22.75 -21.38
N GLU A 158 -4.27 -23.95 -21.20
CA GLU A 158 -5.03 -25.19 -21.17
C GLU A 158 -5.05 -25.73 -19.74
N ILE A 159 -6.21 -26.20 -19.31
CA ILE A 159 -6.39 -26.80 -18.00
C ILE A 159 -6.34 -28.32 -18.19
N ALA A 160 -5.35 -28.95 -17.56
CA ALA A 160 -5.18 -30.40 -17.62
C ALA A 160 -6.28 -31.16 -16.85
N GLU A 161 -6.50 -32.44 -17.17
CA GLU A 161 -7.52 -33.28 -16.48
C GLU A 161 -7.25 -33.44 -14.99
N ASP A 162 -5.99 -33.35 -14.57
CA ASP A 162 -5.54 -33.44 -13.18
C ASP A 162 -5.49 -32.07 -12.44
N TRP A 163 -6.20 -31.06 -12.97
CA TRP A 163 -6.29 -29.73 -12.36
C TRP A 163 -6.68 -29.75 -10.88
N LYS A 164 -5.82 -29.15 -10.05
CA LYS A 164 -5.98 -29.09 -8.60
C LYS A 164 -6.51 -27.73 -8.09
N GLY A 165 -6.71 -26.79 -8.98
CA GLY A 165 -7.19 -25.44 -8.64
C GLY A 165 -8.71 -25.37 -8.53
N ASP A 166 -9.17 -24.30 -7.91
CA ASP A 166 -10.57 -23.91 -7.78
C ASP A 166 -10.91 -22.66 -8.61
N SER A 167 -12.15 -22.20 -8.52
CA SER A 167 -12.59 -20.96 -9.22
C SER A 167 -11.83 -19.71 -8.76
N ARG A 168 -11.25 -19.71 -7.55
CA ARG A 168 -10.40 -18.59 -7.06
C ARG A 168 -9.03 -18.61 -7.74
N SER A 169 -8.49 -19.81 -7.98
CA SER A 169 -7.22 -19.98 -8.69
C SER A 169 -7.28 -19.42 -10.11
N LEU A 170 -8.44 -19.49 -10.78
CA LEU A 170 -8.64 -18.93 -12.12
C LEU A 170 -8.55 -17.40 -12.16
N LYS A 171 -8.76 -16.70 -11.03
CA LYS A 171 -8.55 -15.25 -10.95
C LYS A 171 -7.09 -14.85 -11.18
N LEU A 172 -6.14 -15.78 -11.00
CA LEU A 172 -4.73 -15.50 -11.31
C LEU A 172 -4.50 -15.25 -12.81
N VAL A 173 -5.37 -15.72 -13.70
CA VAL A 173 -5.29 -15.49 -15.15
C VAL A 173 -5.39 -13.99 -15.46
N THR A 174 -6.17 -13.21 -14.70
CA THR A 174 -6.29 -11.76 -14.95
C THR A 174 -4.97 -11.00 -14.71
N ARG A 175 -4.06 -11.55 -13.93
CA ARG A 175 -2.72 -10.98 -13.68
C ARG A 175 -1.72 -11.25 -14.82
N LEU A 176 -2.06 -12.11 -15.77
CA LEU A 176 -1.24 -12.42 -16.93
C LEU A 176 -1.51 -11.48 -18.12
N GLN A 177 -2.52 -10.61 -18.01
CA GLN A 177 -3.01 -9.75 -19.10
C GLN A 177 -2.54 -8.28 -18.97
N LYS A 178 -1.78 -7.95 -17.91
CA LYS A 178 -1.21 -6.61 -17.70
C LYS A 178 0.15 -6.40 -18.36
#